data_343db14e69f8585c081b0f6b3b3acbd7
#
_entry.id   343db14e69f8585c081b0f6b3b3acbd7
#
_cell.length_a   1.000
_cell.length_b   1.000
_cell.length_c   1.000
_cell.angle_alpha   90.00
_cell.angle_beta   90.00
_cell.angle_gamma   90.00
#
_symmetry.space_group_name_H-M   'P 1'
#
loop_
_entity.id
_entity.type
_entity.pdbx_description
1 polymer ?
#
loop_
_entity_poly.entity_id
_entity_poly.type
_entity_poly.pdbx_seq_one_letter_code
_entity_poly.pdbx_strand_id
1 'polypeptide(L)'
;MEKNKKNVALVLSSGGPRGFAYIGAIEALEEHGYTITSIAGTSIGSLVGGIYASGKLAEFKEWLYSLNAWEVFSLMDLSIGKNHFVKGERIIEAIMEIVPNVNIEDLPIPYRAVATDLYTGREVV
;
A
#
# COMPACT_ATOMS: atom_id res chain seq x y z
N MET A 1 6.67 -33.29 5.60
CA MET A 1 7.79 -32.32 5.68
C MET A 1 7.22 -30.93 5.88
N GLU A 2 7.32 -30.36 7.06
CA GLU A 2 7.01 -28.94 7.24
C GLU A 2 7.96 -28.13 6.35
N LYS A 3 7.39 -27.44 5.36
CA LYS A 3 8.15 -26.42 4.61
C LYS A 3 8.61 -25.39 5.62
N ASN A 4 9.92 -25.24 5.78
CA ASN A 4 10.53 -24.22 6.63
C ASN A 4 9.92 -22.87 6.22
N LYS A 5 8.96 -22.36 6.99
CA LYS A 5 8.34 -21.04 6.73
C LYS A 5 9.42 -19.99 6.92
N LYS A 6 9.74 -19.29 5.85
CA LYS A 6 10.71 -18.20 5.88
C LYS A 6 9.98 -16.89 6.24
N ASN A 7 10.16 -16.41 7.44
CA ASN A 7 9.60 -15.16 7.88
C ASN A 7 10.41 -13.98 7.34
N VAL A 8 9.72 -12.98 6.81
CA VAL A 8 10.33 -11.75 6.28
C VAL A 8 9.56 -10.52 6.77
N ALA A 9 10.28 -9.44 6.99
CA ALA A 9 9.74 -8.10 7.14
C ALA A 9 9.91 -7.36 5.80
N LEU A 10 8.88 -6.66 5.34
CA LEU A 10 8.94 -5.87 4.11
C LEU A 10 9.10 -4.38 4.41
N VAL A 11 9.98 -3.75 3.64
CA VAL A 11 10.08 -2.29 3.59
C VAL A 11 9.82 -1.85 2.16
N LEU A 12 8.72 -1.11 1.97
CA LEU A 12 8.24 -0.68 0.66
C LEU A 12 8.47 0.82 0.48
N SER A 13 9.31 1.18 -0.48
CA SER A 13 9.67 2.57 -0.75
C SER A 13 8.62 3.30 -1.59
N SER A 14 8.83 4.59 -1.78
CA SER A 14 8.11 5.40 -2.77
C SER A 14 8.37 4.91 -4.20
N GLY A 15 7.55 5.33 -5.14
CA GLY A 15 7.75 4.98 -6.55
C GLY A 15 6.63 5.46 -7.48
N GLY A 16 5.65 6.18 -6.94
CA GLY A 16 4.47 6.59 -7.72
C GLY A 16 3.75 5.36 -8.33
N PRO A 17 3.23 5.44 -9.56
CA PRO A 17 2.48 4.34 -10.18
C PRO A 17 3.26 3.03 -10.29
N ARG A 18 4.59 3.10 -10.35
CA ARG A 18 5.46 1.92 -10.39
C ARG A 18 5.37 1.05 -9.14
N GLY A 19 4.95 1.63 -8.02
CA GLY A 19 4.76 0.91 -6.76
C GLY A 19 3.63 -0.12 -6.78
N PHE A 20 2.74 -0.10 -7.77
CA PHE A 20 1.77 -1.19 -7.95
C PHE A 20 2.44 -2.53 -8.28
N ALA A 21 3.70 -2.52 -8.73
CA ALA A 21 4.50 -3.75 -8.88
C ALA A 21 4.74 -4.46 -7.53
N TYR A 22 4.62 -3.77 -6.40
CA TYR A 22 4.70 -4.40 -5.08
C TYR A 22 3.64 -5.48 -4.86
N ILE A 23 2.47 -5.37 -5.49
CA ILE A 23 1.43 -6.39 -5.43
C ILE A 23 1.98 -7.72 -5.94
N GLY A 24 2.56 -7.73 -7.13
CA GLY A 24 3.16 -8.94 -7.71
C GLY A 24 4.38 -9.43 -6.93
N ALA A 25 5.17 -8.54 -6.35
CA ALA A 25 6.32 -8.92 -5.52
C ALA A 25 5.87 -9.62 -4.21
N ILE A 26 4.81 -9.12 -3.58
CA ILE A 26 4.22 -9.73 -2.39
C ILE A 26 3.68 -11.13 -2.72
N GLU A 27 2.89 -11.24 -3.79
CA GLU A 27 2.35 -12.52 -4.26
C GLU A 27 3.46 -13.54 -4.54
N ALA A 28 4.51 -13.13 -5.25
CA ALA A 28 5.65 -13.99 -5.54
C ALA A 28 6.38 -14.47 -4.27
N LEU A 29 6.53 -13.62 -3.27
CA LEU A 29 7.10 -14.01 -1.98
C LEU A 29 6.24 -15.10 -1.31
N GLU A 30 4.94 -14.91 -1.25
CA GLU A 30 4.02 -15.88 -0.65
C GLU A 30 4.01 -17.21 -1.41
N GLU A 31 3.99 -17.17 -2.75
CA GLU A 31 4.07 -18.37 -3.61
C GLU A 31 5.36 -19.15 -3.38
N HIS A 32 6.47 -18.46 -3.08
CA HIS A 32 7.76 -19.09 -2.77
C HIS A 32 7.89 -19.51 -1.28
N GLY A 33 6.79 -19.44 -0.52
CA GLY A 33 6.70 -19.94 0.84
C GLY A 33 7.26 -18.99 1.90
N TYR A 34 7.40 -17.70 1.56
CA TYR A 34 7.70 -16.66 2.55
C TYR A 34 6.42 -16.25 3.28
N THR A 35 6.56 -15.97 4.56
CA THR A 35 5.50 -15.37 5.38
C THR A 35 5.92 -13.96 5.75
N ILE A 36 5.12 -12.98 5.31
CA ILE A 36 5.35 -11.58 5.64
C ILE A 36 4.82 -11.33 7.04
N THR A 37 5.70 -10.98 7.96
CA THR A 37 5.37 -10.84 9.39
C THR A 37 5.24 -9.40 9.85
N SER A 38 5.74 -8.45 9.07
CA SER A 38 5.57 -7.01 9.33
C SER A 38 5.85 -6.20 8.07
N ILE A 39 5.29 -5.01 7.99
CA ILE A 39 5.48 -4.09 6.86
C ILE A 39 5.72 -2.66 7.36
N ALA A 40 6.65 -2.00 6.70
CA ALA A 40 6.79 -0.56 6.76
C ALA A 40 6.78 0.02 5.33
N GLY A 41 6.18 1.18 5.15
CA GLY A 41 6.10 1.77 3.83
C GLY A 41 6.02 3.29 3.84
N THR A 42 6.38 3.89 2.70
CA THR A 42 6.21 5.32 2.45
C THR A 42 5.57 5.56 1.09
N SER A 43 4.70 6.57 0.98
CA SER A 43 3.95 6.91 -0.25
C SER A 43 3.19 5.67 -0.78
N ILE A 44 3.34 5.32 -2.05
CA ILE A 44 2.72 4.12 -2.64
C ILE A 44 3.06 2.84 -1.88
N GLY A 45 4.26 2.75 -1.29
CA GLY A 45 4.66 1.62 -0.46
C GLY A 45 3.85 1.52 0.83
N SER A 46 3.46 2.66 1.42
CA SER A 46 2.56 2.67 2.58
C SER A 46 1.14 2.27 2.18
N LEU A 47 0.66 2.71 1.03
CA LEU A 47 -0.66 2.34 0.53
C LEU A 47 -0.77 0.83 0.31
N VAL A 48 0.09 0.27 -0.53
CA VAL A 48 0.08 -1.18 -0.84
C VAL A 48 0.33 -2.01 0.41
N GLY A 49 1.28 -1.57 1.25
CA GLY A 49 1.62 -2.25 2.50
C GLY A 49 0.46 -2.26 3.51
N GLY A 50 -0.25 -1.15 3.66
CA GLY A 50 -1.42 -1.04 4.54
C GLY A 50 -2.59 -1.89 4.05
N ILE A 51 -2.84 -1.90 2.75
CA ILE A 51 -3.87 -2.75 2.14
C ILE A 51 -3.54 -4.23 2.34
N TYR A 52 -2.28 -4.64 2.15
CA TYR A 52 -1.87 -6.00 2.44
C TYR A 52 -2.01 -6.34 3.92
N ALA A 53 -1.57 -5.46 4.82
CA ALA A 53 -1.67 -5.67 6.26
C ALA A 53 -3.12 -5.78 6.74
N SER A 54 -4.08 -5.16 6.05
CA SER A 54 -5.51 -5.28 6.30
C SER A 54 -6.13 -6.58 5.74
N GLY A 55 -5.38 -7.39 5.00
CA GLY A 55 -5.86 -8.61 4.34
C GLY A 55 -6.70 -8.35 3.08
N LYS A 56 -6.59 -7.18 2.46
CA LYS A 56 -7.42 -6.72 1.34
C LYS A 56 -6.68 -6.56 0.01
N LEU A 57 -5.50 -7.18 -0.11
CA LEU A 57 -4.68 -7.02 -1.32
C LEU A 57 -5.36 -7.58 -2.56
N ALA A 58 -6.07 -8.72 -2.44
CA ALA A 58 -6.74 -9.36 -3.56
C ALA A 58 -7.87 -8.48 -4.10
N GLU A 59 -8.74 -7.97 -3.23
CA GLU A 59 -9.84 -7.09 -3.61
C GLU A 59 -9.33 -5.79 -4.22
N PHE A 60 -8.25 -5.23 -3.66
CA PHE A 60 -7.62 -4.04 -4.21
C PHE A 60 -7.03 -4.29 -5.60
N LYS A 61 -6.39 -5.44 -5.81
CA LYS A 61 -5.85 -5.84 -7.12
C LYS A 61 -6.96 -5.97 -8.16
N GLU A 62 -8.08 -6.61 -7.82
CA GLU A 62 -9.23 -6.73 -8.72
C GLU A 62 -9.79 -5.35 -9.09
N TRP A 63 -9.96 -4.47 -8.11
CA TRP A 63 -10.38 -3.10 -8.37
C TRP A 63 -9.39 -2.36 -9.28
N LEU A 64 -8.09 -2.46 -9.01
CA LEU A 64 -7.05 -1.80 -9.81
C LEU A 64 -7.06 -2.28 -11.27
N TYR A 65 -7.29 -3.57 -11.50
CA TYR A 65 -7.38 -4.15 -12.85
C TYR A 65 -8.69 -3.80 -13.57
N SER A 66 -9.71 -3.36 -12.87
CA SER A 66 -10.93 -2.84 -13.48
C SER A 66 -10.75 -1.44 -14.08
N LEU A 67 -9.68 -0.74 -13.69
CA LEU A 67 -9.37 0.59 -14.18
C LEU A 67 -8.58 0.53 -15.49
N ASN A 68 -8.81 1.49 -16.38
CA ASN A 68 -7.94 1.64 -17.54
C ASN A 68 -6.62 2.36 -17.18
N ALA A 69 -5.64 2.30 -18.08
CA ALA A 69 -4.31 2.87 -17.81
C ALA A 69 -4.32 4.37 -17.50
N TRP A 70 -5.26 5.11 -18.08
CA TRP A 70 -5.40 6.54 -17.82
C TRP A 70 -5.96 6.82 -16.42
N GLU A 71 -6.92 6.03 -15.99
CA GLU A 71 -7.47 6.10 -14.63
C GLU A 71 -6.40 5.79 -13.59
N VAL A 72 -5.64 4.71 -13.79
CA VAL A 72 -4.52 4.35 -12.92
C VAL A 72 -3.48 5.48 -12.85
N PHE A 73 -3.10 6.04 -13.99
CA PHE A 73 -2.18 7.17 -14.03
C PHE A 73 -2.75 8.39 -13.32
N SER A 74 -4.03 8.70 -13.56
CA SER A 74 -4.75 9.81 -12.91
C SER A 74 -4.81 9.69 -11.39
N LEU A 75 -4.96 8.48 -10.86
CA LEU A 75 -4.97 8.23 -9.41
C LEU A 75 -3.65 8.65 -8.76
N MET A 76 -2.54 8.44 -9.47
CA MET A 76 -1.19 8.64 -8.96
C MET A 76 -0.57 9.97 -9.38
N ASP A 77 -1.25 10.74 -10.25
CA ASP A 77 -0.80 12.06 -10.66
C ASP A 77 -1.02 13.07 -9.52
N LEU A 78 -0.12 13.02 -8.55
CA LEU A 78 0.01 13.98 -7.46
C LEU A 78 0.71 15.26 -7.92
N SER A 79 0.96 15.42 -9.22
CA SER A 79 1.70 16.55 -9.76
C SER A 79 0.83 17.81 -9.87
N ILE A 80 1.26 18.78 -9.12
CA ILE A 80 1.25 20.23 -9.33
C ILE A 80 0.06 20.81 -10.14
N GLY A 81 -1.06 21.01 -9.48
CA GLY A 81 -2.19 21.77 -10.01
C GLY A 81 -3.26 22.04 -8.97
N LYS A 82 -4.05 23.08 -9.16
CA LYS A 82 -5.05 23.60 -8.21
C LYS A 82 -6.18 22.62 -7.80
N ASN A 83 -6.17 21.38 -8.29
CA ASN A 83 -7.22 20.37 -8.08
C ASN A 83 -6.77 19.14 -7.28
N HIS A 84 -5.69 19.24 -6.49
CA HIS A 84 -5.09 18.12 -5.75
C HIS A 84 -6.02 17.47 -4.74
N PHE A 85 -6.83 18.26 -4.03
CA PHE A 85 -7.73 17.75 -3.00
C PHE A 85 -8.79 16.81 -3.56
N VAL A 86 -9.38 17.14 -4.72
CA VAL A 86 -10.47 16.35 -5.33
C VAL A 86 -10.00 14.98 -5.83
N LYS A 87 -8.75 14.86 -6.33
CA LYS A 87 -8.22 13.60 -6.83
C LYS A 87 -7.80 12.66 -5.68
N GLY A 88 -7.19 13.21 -4.63
CA GLY A 88 -6.82 12.45 -3.42
C GLY A 88 -8.04 11.88 -2.70
N GLU A 89 -9.13 12.62 -2.63
CA GLU A 89 -10.39 12.16 -2.02
C GLU A 89 -10.95 10.93 -2.73
N ARG A 90 -10.96 10.89 -4.05
CA ARG A 90 -11.45 9.72 -4.82
C ARG A 90 -10.67 8.43 -4.56
N ILE A 91 -9.34 8.55 -4.40
CA ILE A 91 -8.51 7.39 -4.05
C ILE A 91 -8.86 6.92 -2.64
N ILE A 92 -8.97 7.85 -1.71
CA ILE A 92 -9.31 7.54 -0.32
C ILE A 92 -10.70 6.91 -0.25
N GLU A 93 -11.69 7.46 -0.93
CA GLU A 93 -13.05 6.90 -1.00
C GLU A 93 -13.03 5.47 -1.54
N ALA A 94 -12.38 5.21 -2.67
CA ALA A 94 -12.27 3.88 -3.24
C ALA A 94 -11.55 2.89 -2.31
N ILE A 95 -10.52 3.34 -1.60
CA ILE A 95 -9.81 2.51 -0.61
C ILE A 95 -10.72 2.23 0.58
N MET A 96 -11.49 3.21 1.06
CA MET A 96 -12.41 3.04 2.18
C MET A 96 -13.56 2.07 1.88
N GLU A 97 -13.93 1.90 0.60
CA GLU A 97 -14.88 0.86 0.17
C GLU A 97 -14.30 -0.55 0.26
N ILE A 98 -12.99 -0.70 0.04
CA ILE A 98 -12.29 -1.99 0.02
C ILE A 98 -11.76 -2.34 1.41
N VAL A 99 -11.12 -1.38 2.06
CA VAL A 99 -10.44 -1.56 3.35
C VAL A 99 -11.34 -1.03 4.46
N PRO A 100 -11.73 -1.88 5.42
CA PRO A 100 -12.54 -1.41 6.55
C PRO A 100 -11.79 -0.34 7.35
N ASN A 101 -12.53 0.59 7.92
CA ASN A 101 -11.97 1.62 8.80
C ASN A 101 -11.57 0.98 10.14
N VAL A 102 -10.31 0.62 10.26
CA VAL A 102 -9.70 0.01 11.44
C VAL A 102 -8.50 0.83 11.89
N ASN A 103 -8.16 0.75 13.17
CA ASN A 103 -6.92 1.36 13.65
C ASN A 103 -5.72 0.55 13.15
N ILE A 104 -4.59 1.21 12.94
CA ILE A 104 -3.34 0.56 12.50
C ILE A 104 -2.91 -0.52 13.51
N GLU A 105 -3.11 -0.25 14.80
CA GLU A 105 -2.77 -1.15 15.90
C GLU A 105 -3.58 -2.46 15.90
N ASP A 106 -4.76 -2.44 15.27
CA ASP A 106 -5.68 -3.59 15.21
C ASP A 106 -5.50 -4.43 13.93
N LEU A 107 -4.54 -4.06 13.07
CA LEU A 107 -4.27 -4.80 11.84
C LEU A 107 -3.68 -6.19 12.14
N PRO A 108 -4.04 -7.21 11.33
CA PRO A 108 -3.54 -8.59 11.50
C PRO A 108 -2.02 -8.72 11.45
N ILE A 109 -1.34 -7.81 10.76
CA ILE A 109 0.11 -7.77 10.61
C ILE A 109 0.61 -6.40 11.09
N PRO A 110 1.66 -6.33 11.92
CA PRO A 110 2.30 -5.08 12.30
C PRO A 110 2.64 -4.21 11.08
N TYR A 111 2.13 -3.00 11.07
CA TYR A 111 2.27 -2.07 9.96
C TYR A 111 2.71 -0.70 10.45
N ARG A 112 3.57 -0.04 9.64
CA ARG A 112 4.00 1.34 9.87
C ARG A 112 4.00 2.14 8.57
N ALA A 113 3.36 3.31 8.60
CA ALA A 113 3.47 4.31 7.55
C ALA A 113 4.49 5.36 7.96
N VAL A 114 5.43 5.65 7.06
CA VAL A 114 6.46 6.67 7.30
C VAL A 114 6.11 7.93 6.54
N ALA A 115 6.04 9.04 7.25
CA ALA A 115 5.78 10.38 6.73
C ALA A 115 6.86 11.37 7.18
N THR A 116 6.81 12.59 6.66
CA THR A 116 7.70 13.68 7.05
C THR A 116 6.88 14.82 7.63
N ASP A 117 7.25 15.27 8.82
CA ASP A 117 6.73 16.51 9.38
C ASP A 117 7.34 17.68 8.59
N LEU A 118 6.46 18.45 7.94
CA LEU A 118 6.89 19.56 7.08
C LEU A 118 7.51 20.73 7.85
N TYR A 119 7.21 20.89 9.14
CA TYR A 119 7.77 21.98 9.94
C TYR A 119 9.14 21.64 10.49
N THR A 120 9.35 20.41 10.91
CA THR A 120 10.60 19.99 11.55
C THR A 120 11.55 19.24 10.62
N GLY A 121 11.06 18.77 9.48
CA GLY A 121 11.80 17.90 8.56
C GLY A 121 12.08 16.50 9.13
N ARG A 122 11.45 16.14 10.25
CA ARG A 122 11.66 14.84 10.91
C ARG A 122 10.72 13.79 10.38
N GLU A 123 11.16 12.54 10.46
CA GLU A 123 10.27 11.43 10.18
C GLU A 123 9.19 11.31 11.27
N VAL A 124 8.01 10.89 10.83
CA VAL A 124 6.87 10.50 11.67
C VAL A 124 6.47 9.09 11.26
N VAL A 125 6.31 8.23 12.24
CA VAL A 125 5.98 6.81 12.02
C VAL A 125 4.75 6.44 12.85
#